data_9e835a54fd9047d3f3fd7f3ec524a5b8
#
_entry.id   9e835a54fd9047d3f3fd7f3ec524a5b8
#
_cell.length_a   1.000
_cell.length_b   1.000
_cell.length_c   1.000
_cell.angle_alpha   90.00
_cell.angle_beta   90.00
_cell.angle_gamma   90.00
#
_symmetry.space_group_name_H-M   'P 1'
#
loop_
_entity.id
_entity.type
_entity.pdbx_description
1 polymer ?
#
loop_
_entity_poly.entity_id
_entity_poly.type
_entity_poly.pdbx_seq_one_letter_code
_entity_poly.pdbx_strand_id
1 'polypeptide(L)'
;VVRSMSPAVATPRQREALAAYVATGGSVGRTAAVLGISPSTAKRHLADLRARFGLSTEQLVYVGRADGWLSVPALEPGRSPDPAHRAA
;
A
#
# COMPACT_ATOMS: atom_id res chain seq x y z
N VAL A 1 -0.59 8.48 21.58
CA VAL A 1 -1.42 9.17 21.51
C VAL A 1 -1.76 9.93 20.30
N VAL A 2 -0.92 10.62 19.75
CA VAL A 2 -1.17 11.28 18.61
C VAL A 2 -1.67 10.35 17.62
N ARG A 3 -1.24 9.17 17.59
CA ARG A 3 -1.60 8.33 16.65
C ARG A 3 -2.99 8.03 16.75
N SER A 4 -3.47 8.01 17.82
CA SER A 4 -4.75 7.58 17.92
C SER A 4 -5.59 8.52 17.19
N MET A 5 -5.34 9.65 17.13
CA MET A 5 -6.12 10.54 16.52
C MET A 5 -5.89 10.52 15.19
N SER A 6 -5.16 9.90 14.79
CA SER A 6 -4.86 9.96 13.54
C SER A 6 -5.98 9.71 12.79
N PRO A 7 -6.68 10.45 12.81
CA PRO A 7 -7.69 10.50 11.95
C PRO A 7 -6.96 10.62 10.72
N ALA A 8 -5.81 10.79 10.87
CA ALA A 8 -4.97 10.81 9.81
C ALA A 8 -5.07 9.48 9.30
N VAL A 9 -6.14 9.02 9.12
CA VAL A 9 -6.31 7.80 8.63
C VAL A 9 -6.24 7.97 7.16
N ALA A 10 -5.65 7.10 6.45
CA ALA A 10 -5.62 7.12 5.03
C ALA A 10 -7.03 6.97 4.49
N THR A 11 -7.35 7.67 3.43
CA THR A 11 -8.65 7.49 2.79
C THR A 11 -8.65 6.10 2.14
N PRO A 12 -9.80 5.53 1.87
CA PRO A 12 -9.86 4.24 1.20
C PRO A 12 -9.08 4.24 -0.11
N ARG A 13 -9.16 5.33 -0.87
CA ARG A 13 -8.46 5.39 -2.14
C ARG A 13 -6.95 5.44 -1.95
N GLN A 14 -6.49 6.11 -0.91
CA GLN A 14 -5.07 6.15 -0.61
C GLN A 14 -4.56 4.77 -0.18
N ARG A 15 -5.36 4.06 0.58
CA ARG A 15 -4.97 2.73 1.00
C ARG A 15 -4.92 1.79 -0.19
N GLU A 16 -5.88 1.91 -1.11
CA GLU A 16 -5.87 1.11 -2.32
C GLU A 16 -4.62 1.40 -3.15
N ALA A 17 -4.25 2.67 -3.25
CA ALA A 17 -3.08 3.04 -4.01
C ALA A 17 -1.81 2.45 -3.42
N LEU A 18 -1.68 2.49 -2.10
CA LEU A 18 -0.51 1.93 -1.46
C LEU A 18 -0.48 0.41 -1.61
N ALA A 19 -1.61 -0.24 -1.43
CA ALA A 19 -1.69 -1.69 -1.55
C ALA A 19 -1.33 -2.12 -2.98
N ALA A 20 -1.83 -1.42 -3.99
CA ALA A 20 -1.52 -1.74 -5.37
C ALA A 20 -0.05 -1.47 -5.67
N TYR A 21 0.50 -0.42 -5.11
CA TYR A 21 1.90 -0.08 -5.29
C TYR A 21 2.79 -1.20 -4.75
N VAL A 22 2.47 -1.70 -3.57
CA VAL A 22 3.22 -2.79 -2.98
C VAL A 22 3.03 -4.07 -3.80
N ALA A 23 1.81 -4.36 -4.19
CA ALA A 23 1.52 -5.58 -4.93
C ALA A 23 2.18 -5.61 -6.30
N THR A 24 2.43 -4.45 -6.89
CA THR A 24 3.05 -4.38 -8.20
C THR A 24 4.56 -4.20 -8.12
N GLY A 25 5.13 -4.35 -6.95
CA GLY A 25 6.58 -4.23 -6.79
C GLY A 25 7.09 -2.81 -6.87
N GLY A 26 6.26 -1.84 -6.57
CA GLY A 26 6.70 -0.45 -6.56
C GLY A 26 6.56 0.25 -7.90
N SER A 27 5.67 -0.21 -8.76
CA SER A 27 5.48 0.40 -10.06
C SER A 27 4.29 1.33 -10.06
N VAL A 28 4.53 2.61 -10.26
CA VAL A 28 3.46 3.60 -10.34
C VAL A 28 2.59 3.32 -11.57
N GLY A 29 3.21 2.95 -12.68
CA GLY A 29 2.45 2.67 -13.89
C GLY A 29 1.50 1.50 -13.72
N ARG A 30 1.96 0.43 -13.08
CA ARG A 30 1.12 -0.72 -12.86
C ARG A 30 0.07 -0.43 -11.81
N THR A 31 0.42 0.35 -10.81
CA THR A 31 -0.53 0.77 -9.78
C THR A 31 -1.70 1.50 -10.44
N ALA A 32 -1.37 2.41 -11.35
CA ALA A 32 -2.39 3.17 -12.05
C ALA A 32 -3.29 2.24 -12.88
N ALA A 33 -2.68 1.29 -13.55
CA ALA A 33 -3.43 0.35 -14.37
C ALA A 33 -4.38 -0.49 -13.52
N VAL A 34 -3.91 -0.96 -12.40
CA VAL A 34 -4.73 -1.77 -11.50
C VAL A 34 -5.92 -0.97 -10.99
N LEU A 35 -5.71 0.29 -10.70
CA LEU A 35 -6.76 1.11 -10.14
C LEU A 35 -7.63 1.80 -11.20
N GLY A 36 -7.25 1.70 -12.47
CA GLY A 36 -8.00 2.34 -13.53
C GLY A 36 -7.87 3.85 -13.51
N ILE A 37 -6.71 4.38 -13.14
CA ILE A 37 -6.48 5.82 -13.07
C ILE A 37 -5.19 6.15 -13.82
N SER A 38 -4.91 7.43 -14.00
CA SER A 38 -3.69 7.83 -14.67
C SER A 38 -2.50 7.68 -13.74
N PRO A 39 -1.30 7.50 -14.28
CA PRO A 39 -0.10 7.45 -13.44
C PRO A 39 0.08 8.70 -12.60
N SER A 40 -0.29 9.87 -13.13
CA SER A 40 -0.18 11.12 -12.37
C SER A 40 -1.08 11.09 -11.16
N THR A 41 -2.29 10.55 -11.32
CA THR A 41 -3.23 10.46 -10.21
C THR A 41 -2.72 9.47 -9.18
N ALA A 42 -2.15 8.34 -9.62
CA ALA A 42 -1.60 7.36 -8.69
C ALA A 42 -0.47 7.98 -7.89
N LYS A 43 0.41 8.74 -8.58
CA LYS A 43 1.49 9.37 -7.91
C LYS A 43 0.99 10.37 -6.90
N ARG A 44 -0.06 11.10 -7.23
CA ARG A 44 -0.63 12.08 -6.31
C ARG A 44 -1.21 11.40 -5.07
N HIS A 45 -1.92 10.30 -5.23
CA HIS A 45 -2.46 9.58 -4.07
C HIS A 45 -1.35 9.16 -3.13
N LEU A 46 -0.23 8.65 -3.68
CA LEU A 46 0.89 8.23 -2.84
C LEU A 46 1.56 9.43 -2.17
N ALA A 47 1.70 10.52 -2.90
CA ALA A 47 2.32 11.73 -2.33
C ALA A 47 1.44 12.31 -1.23
N ASP A 48 0.13 12.33 -1.43
CA ASP A 48 -0.79 12.84 -0.43
C ASP A 48 -0.75 11.98 0.83
N LEU A 49 -0.62 10.68 0.63
CA LEU A 49 -0.55 9.76 1.75
C LEU A 49 0.71 10.00 2.56
N ARG A 50 1.86 10.18 1.86
CA ARG A 50 3.11 10.46 2.55
C ARG A 50 3.03 11.77 3.31
N ALA A 51 2.42 12.79 2.69
CA ALA A 51 2.30 14.09 3.33
C ALA A 51 1.38 14.04 4.54
N ARG A 52 0.32 13.26 4.43
CA ARG A 52 -0.64 13.16 5.52
C ARG A 52 -0.01 12.56 6.78
N PHE A 53 0.84 11.56 6.60
CA PHE A 53 1.45 10.91 7.73
C PHE A 53 2.85 11.42 8.05
N GLY A 54 3.45 12.20 7.16
CA GLY A 54 4.82 12.66 7.38
C GLY A 54 5.82 11.51 7.31
N LEU A 55 5.53 10.51 6.51
CA LEU A 55 6.36 9.32 6.43
C LEU A 55 6.75 9.02 4.99
N SER A 56 7.80 8.26 4.81
CA SER A 56 8.19 7.81 3.48
C SER A 56 7.30 6.64 3.10
N THR A 57 7.36 6.24 1.84
CA THR A 57 6.57 5.10 1.38
C THR A 57 6.94 3.84 2.15
N GLU A 58 8.22 3.60 2.38
CA GLU A 58 8.63 2.42 3.13
C GLU A 58 8.11 2.44 4.54
N GLN A 59 8.14 3.60 5.18
CA GLN A 59 7.62 3.71 6.52
C GLN A 59 6.11 3.48 6.55
N LEU A 60 5.41 3.94 5.51
CA LEU A 60 3.98 3.72 5.42
C LEU A 60 3.64 2.25 5.26
N VAL A 61 4.46 1.52 4.52
CA VAL A 61 4.26 0.10 4.35
C VAL A 61 4.43 -0.60 5.70
N TYR A 62 5.46 -0.21 6.45
CA TYR A 62 5.69 -0.79 7.75
C TYR A 62 4.53 -0.53 8.69
N VAL A 63 4.08 0.72 8.75
CA VAL A 63 3.00 1.10 9.64
C VAL A 63 1.69 0.43 9.21
N GLY A 64 1.43 0.38 7.93
CA GLY A 64 0.21 -0.24 7.43
C GLY A 64 0.13 -1.71 7.77
N ARG A 65 1.28 -2.40 7.67
CA ARG A 65 1.32 -3.79 8.03
C ARG A 65 1.15 -3.96 9.52
N ALA A 66 1.84 -3.16 10.31
CA ALA A 66 1.78 -3.24 11.76
C ALA A 66 0.37 -2.94 12.27
N ASP A 67 -0.31 -1.99 11.65
CA ASP A 67 -1.65 -1.60 12.07
C ASP A 67 -2.73 -2.47 11.42
N GLY A 68 -2.36 -3.35 10.54
CA GLY A 68 -3.31 -4.31 9.98
C GLY A 68 -4.15 -3.85 8.80
N TRP A 69 -3.88 -2.67 8.23
CA TRP A 69 -4.66 -2.21 7.09
C TRP A 69 -3.93 -2.38 5.75
N LEU A 70 -2.73 -2.94 5.79
CA LEU A 70 -1.99 -3.21 4.58
C LEU A 70 -1.44 -4.62 4.63
N SER A 71 -1.58 -5.34 3.55
CA SER A 71 -1.02 -6.69 3.47
C SER A 71 0.07 -6.70 2.42
N VAL A 72 1.20 -7.28 2.75
CA VAL A 72 2.28 -7.44 1.80
C VAL A 72 2.40 -8.95 1.58
N PRO A 73 1.79 -9.48 0.56
CA PRO A 73 1.70 -10.93 0.36
C PRO A 73 3.00 -11.69 0.51
N ALA A 74 4.07 -11.11 0.02
CA ALA A 74 5.36 -11.79 0.10
C ALA A 74 5.87 -11.95 1.52
N LEU A 75 5.33 -11.17 2.45
CA LEU A 75 5.78 -11.21 3.82
C LEU A 75 4.78 -11.86 4.77
N GLU A 76 3.62 -12.22 4.27
CA GLU A 76 2.59 -12.78 5.15
C GLU A 76 2.86 -14.25 5.40
N PRO A 77 2.96 -14.65 6.65
CA PRO A 77 3.26 -16.03 6.96
C PRO A 77 2.14 -16.93 6.51
N GLY A 78 2.49 -18.08 6.07
CA GLY A 78 1.51 -19.06 5.70
C GLY A 78 0.82 -18.78 4.39
N ARG A 79 1.21 -17.73 3.70
CA ARG A 79 0.59 -17.41 2.47
C ARG A 79 1.58 -17.53 1.37
N SER A 80 1.39 -18.43 0.51
CA SER A 80 2.27 -18.58 -0.62
C SER A 80 1.77 -17.69 -1.73
N PRO A 81 2.60 -16.84 -2.26
CA PRO A 81 2.20 -15.96 -3.33
C PRO A 81 2.16 -16.71 -4.64
N ASP A 82 2.69 -17.89 -4.69
CA ASP A 82 2.77 -18.63 -5.92
C ASP A 82 1.94 -19.90 -5.81
N PRO A 83 0.82 -19.95 -6.42
CA PRO A 83 -0.04 -21.11 -6.36
C PRO A 83 0.65 -22.35 -6.89
N ALA A 84 1.49 -22.21 -7.87
CA ALA A 84 2.17 -23.35 -8.41
C ALA A 84 3.11 -23.91 -7.38
N HIS A 85 3.66 -23.07 -6.58
CA HIS A 85 4.58 -23.46 -5.55
C HIS A 85 3.82 -24.30 -4.54
N ARG A 86 2.61 -23.92 -4.23
CA ARG A 86 1.87 -24.70 -3.30
C ARG A 86 1.43 -25.96 -3.91
N ALA A 87 1.13 -25.96 -5.17
CA ALA A 87 0.64 -27.14 -5.82
C ALA A 87 1.72 -28.18 -5.90
N ALA A 88 2.92 -27.75 -5.84
CA ALA A 88 4.00 -28.71 -5.86
C ALA A 88 4.10 -29.35 -4.50
#